data_984f1b20644bda46640c64f38db4a59b
#
_entry.id   984f1b20644bda46640c64f38db4a59b
#
_cell.length_a   1.000
_cell.length_b   1.000
_cell.length_c   1.000
_cell.angle_alpha   90.00
_cell.angle_beta   90.00
_cell.angle_gamma   90.00
#
_symmetry.space_group_name_H-M   'P 1'
#
loop_
_entity.id
_entity.type
_entity.pdbx_description
1 polymer ?
#
loop_
_entity_poly.entity_id
_entity_poly.type
_entity_poly.pdbx_seq_one_letter_code
_entity_poly.pdbx_strand_id
1 'polypeptide(L)'
;SEMCIRDRSNIGASYLLDGINEDGTIKPEAEAAVMNDLRNHFRPEFLNRLDEIILFKPLTKDNIGNIIHLLIADVNRRLADKELQVRLTDAAESYITEHGFDPMYGARPLKRYVQKTVETLAAKLILKGDINTGDDIVIDVVNGELTARAEGRKAIEEK
;
A
#
# COMPACT_ATOMS: atom_id res chain seq x y z
N SER A 1 16.04 -23.63 22.72
CA SER A 1 15.08 -23.25 21.67
C SER A 1 15.54 -21.92 21.07
N GLU A 2 16.04 -21.97 19.86
CA GLU A 2 16.42 -20.77 19.13
C GLU A 2 15.16 -20.02 18.74
N MET A 3 14.94 -18.88 19.35
CA MET A 3 13.84 -18.00 19.03
C MET A 3 14.28 -17.13 17.84
N CYS A 4 13.69 -17.38 16.66
CA CYS A 4 13.95 -16.59 15.47
C CYS A 4 13.24 -15.23 15.63
N ILE A 5 13.99 -14.16 15.88
CA ILE A 5 13.48 -12.80 16.04
C ILE A 5 13.73 -12.04 14.74
N ARG A 6 12.67 -11.43 14.20
CA ARG A 6 12.74 -10.53 13.05
C ARG A 6 12.24 -9.16 13.48
N ASP A 7 13.16 -8.21 13.56
CA ASP A 7 12.83 -6.82 13.85
C ASP A 7 12.96 -5.95 12.61
N ARG A 8 12.06 -4.97 12.47
CA ARG A 8 12.10 -3.98 11.40
C ARG A 8 12.23 -2.59 11.99
N SER A 9 13.10 -1.75 11.39
CA SER A 9 13.34 -0.38 11.79
C SER A 9 13.30 0.55 10.56
N ASN A 10 13.01 1.84 10.78
CA ASN A 10 13.11 2.90 9.77
C ASN A 10 14.44 3.67 9.86
N ILE A 11 15.41 3.17 10.61
CA ILE A 11 16.74 3.78 10.72
C ILE A 11 17.37 3.84 9.32
N GLY A 12 17.94 4.99 8.97
CA GLY A 12 18.60 5.21 7.69
C GLY A 12 17.67 5.36 6.48
N ALA A 13 16.34 5.43 6.66
CA ALA A 13 15.38 5.55 5.57
C ALA A 13 15.67 6.75 4.66
N SER A 14 16.09 7.90 5.20
CA SER A 14 16.44 9.10 4.43
C SER A 14 17.62 8.86 3.47
N TYR A 15 18.63 8.11 3.89
CA TYR A 15 19.78 7.79 3.02
C TYR A 15 19.39 6.88 1.85
N LEU A 16 18.39 6.00 2.06
CA LEU A 16 17.92 5.11 1.00
C LEU A 16 17.05 5.84 -0.03
N LEU A 17 16.31 6.90 0.36
CA LEU A 17 15.49 7.67 -0.57
C LEU A 17 16.32 8.33 -1.67
N ASP A 18 17.48 8.92 -1.29
CA ASP A 18 18.38 9.60 -2.22
C ASP A 18 19.46 8.67 -2.80
N GLY A 19 19.56 7.47 -2.23
CA GLY A 19 20.64 6.53 -2.50
C GLY A 19 20.27 5.37 -3.44
N ILE A 20 19.24 5.52 -4.29
CA ILE A 20 18.85 4.54 -5.29
C ILE A 20 19.33 4.94 -6.66
N ASN A 21 19.92 4.02 -7.41
CA ASN A 21 20.27 4.17 -8.81
C ASN A 21 19.03 4.06 -9.71
N GLU A 22 19.13 4.46 -10.97
CA GLU A 22 18.05 4.33 -11.96
C GLU A 22 17.63 2.88 -12.21
N ASP A 23 18.53 1.93 -12.01
CA ASP A 23 18.27 0.48 -12.10
C ASP A 23 17.61 -0.12 -10.84
N GLY A 24 17.35 0.71 -9.83
CA GLY A 24 16.73 0.29 -8.57
C GLY A 24 17.71 -0.37 -7.58
N THR A 25 19.01 -0.33 -7.81
CA THR A 25 20.03 -0.78 -6.86
C THR A 25 20.35 0.29 -5.82
N ILE A 26 20.76 -0.11 -4.62
CA ILE A 26 21.21 0.81 -3.58
C ILE A 26 22.65 1.22 -3.87
N LYS A 27 22.92 2.52 -3.85
CA LYS A 27 24.29 3.05 -3.99
C LYS A 27 25.16 2.60 -2.80
N PRO A 28 26.42 2.22 -3.02
CA PRO A 28 27.31 1.80 -1.94
C PRO A 28 27.47 2.84 -0.83
N GLU A 29 27.44 4.12 -1.18
CA GLU A 29 27.54 5.22 -0.20
C GLU A 29 26.30 5.29 0.70
N ALA A 30 25.12 5.04 0.15
CA ALA A 30 23.87 5.00 0.92
C ALA A 30 23.83 3.79 1.86
N GLU A 31 24.26 2.63 1.40
CA GLU A 31 24.40 1.43 2.24
C GLU A 31 25.37 1.69 3.41
N ALA A 32 26.54 2.27 3.12
CA ALA A 32 27.52 2.61 4.15
C ALA A 32 26.97 3.62 5.16
N ALA A 33 26.20 4.64 4.71
CA ALA A 33 25.57 5.61 5.58
C ALA A 33 24.54 4.97 6.51
N VAL A 34 23.70 4.08 6.01
CA VAL A 34 22.72 3.32 6.80
C VAL A 34 23.42 2.44 7.83
N MET A 35 24.47 1.73 7.43
CA MET A 35 25.23 0.87 8.36
C MET A 35 25.93 1.67 9.46
N ASN A 36 26.40 2.89 9.14
CA ASN A 36 26.98 3.79 10.14
C ASN A 36 25.90 4.29 11.11
N ASP A 37 24.73 4.65 10.61
CA ASP A 37 23.60 5.09 11.43
C ASP A 37 23.12 3.98 12.38
N LEU A 38 23.07 2.73 11.91
CA LEU A 38 22.78 1.56 12.75
C LEU A 38 23.80 1.40 13.90
N ARG A 39 25.09 1.57 13.63
CA ARG A 39 26.15 1.48 14.66
C ARG A 39 26.03 2.59 15.71
N ASN A 40 25.50 3.74 15.34
CA ASN A 40 25.26 4.83 16.27
C ASN A 40 24.01 4.62 17.13
N HIS A 41 23.00 3.89 16.64
CA HIS A 41 21.74 3.65 17.34
C HIS A 41 21.75 2.38 18.19
N PHE A 42 22.44 1.35 17.76
CA PHE A 42 22.50 0.07 18.45
C PHE A 42 23.88 -0.22 19.05
N ARG A 43 23.88 -0.87 20.20
CA ARG A 43 25.12 -1.30 20.84
C ARG A 43 25.80 -2.39 20.00
N PRO A 44 27.15 -2.43 19.97
CA PRO A 44 27.91 -3.43 19.23
C PRO A 44 27.50 -4.88 19.57
N GLU A 45 27.24 -5.13 20.87
CA GLU A 45 26.83 -6.46 21.34
C GLU A 45 25.51 -6.92 20.71
N PHE A 46 24.59 -5.99 20.45
CA PHE A 46 23.33 -6.29 19.76
C PHE A 46 23.57 -6.61 18.30
N LEU A 47 24.33 -5.74 17.58
CA LEU A 47 24.61 -5.92 16.16
C LEU A 47 25.39 -7.21 15.88
N ASN A 48 26.31 -7.60 16.76
CA ASN A 48 27.09 -8.83 16.65
C ASN A 48 26.26 -10.12 16.86
N ARG A 49 25.05 -10.00 17.39
CA ARG A 49 24.13 -11.12 17.59
C ARG A 49 23.10 -11.27 16.45
N LEU A 50 23.12 -10.35 15.48
CA LEU A 50 22.28 -10.46 14.30
C LEU A 50 22.93 -11.42 13.30
N ASP A 51 22.14 -12.35 12.79
CA ASP A 51 22.59 -13.27 11.74
C ASP A 51 22.68 -12.55 10.39
N GLU A 52 21.75 -11.62 10.13
CA GLU A 52 21.68 -10.88 8.88
C GLU A 52 21.00 -9.51 9.05
N ILE A 53 21.49 -8.52 8.31
CA ILE A 53 20.89 -7.19 8.18
C ILE A 53 20.44 -7.01 6.73
N ILE A 54 19.14 -6.86 6.54
CA ILE A 54 18.53 -6.70 5.21
C ILE A 54 18.09 -5.26 5.02
N LEU A 55 18.56 -4.60 3.96
CA LEU A 55 18.12 -3.27 3.56
C LEU A 55 16.95 -3.39 2.58
N PHE A 56 15.79 -2.84 2.97
CA PHE A 56 14.65 -2.76 2.07
C PHE A 56 14.77 -1.53 1.17
N LYS A 57 14.57 -1.75 -0.12
CA LYS A 57 14.51 -0.65 -1.10
C LYS A 57 13.22 0.16 -0.92
N PRO A 58 13.23 1.48 -1.25
CA PRO A 58 12.02 2.26 -1.41
C PRO A 58 11.06 1.61 -2.41
N LEU A 59 9.76 1.80 -2.18
CA LEU A 59 8.73 1.28 -3.07
C LEU A 59 8.68 2.07 -4.38
N THR A 60 8.61 1.35 -5.50
CA THR A 60 8.34 1.95 -6.82
C THR A 60 6.84 2.19 -7.02
N LYS A 61 6.47 3.00 -8.03
CA LYS A 61 5.06 3.22 -8.40
C LYS A 61 4.34 1.90 -8.71
N ASP A 62 5.00 0.97 -9.40
CA ASP A 62 4.42 -0.35 -9.70
C ASP A 62 4.18 -1.19 -8.45
N ASN A 63 5.11 -1.12 -7.48
CA ASN A 63 4.90 -1.78 -6.18
C ASN A 63 3.71 -1.18 -5.44
N ILE A 64 3.51 0.14 -5.52
CA ILE A 64 2.38 0.82 -4.88
C ILE A 64 1.06 0.39 -5.52
N GLY A 65 0.98 0.32 -6.85
CA GLY A 65 -0.19 -0.20 -7.56
C GLY A 65 -0.56 -1.62 -7.11
N ASN A 66 0.42 -2.52 -7.05
CA ASN A 66 0.21 -3.87 -6.55
C ASN A 66 -0.30 -3.90 -5.10
N ILE A 67 0.20 -3.02 -4.23
CA ILE A 67 -0.28 -2.90 -2.85
C ILE A 67 -1.73 -2.41 -2.82
N ILE A 68 -2.09 -1.43 -3.65
CA ILE A 68 -3.48 -0.95 -3.77
C ILE A 68 -4.40 -2.11 -4.18
N HIS A 69 -4.03 -2.89 -5.18
CA HIS A 69 -4.81 -4.06 -5.60
C HIS A 69 -5.00 -5.08 -4.48
N LEU A 70 -3.97 -5.34 -3.68
CA LEU A 70 -4.08 -6.22 -2.51
C LEU A 70 -5.01 -5.65 -1.43
N LEU A 71 -4.98 -4.33 -1.20
CA LEU A 71 -5.86 -3.67 -0.24
C LEU A 71 -7.33 -3.72 -0.71
N ILE A 72 -7.58 -3.51 -2.00
CA ILE A 72 -8.91 -3.62 -2.60
C ILE A 72 -9.42 -5.07 -2.57
N ALA A 73 -8.55 -6.05 -2.83
CA ALA A 73 -8.90 -7.46 -2.69
C ALA A 73 -9.32 -7.81 -1.24
N ASP A 74 -8.69 -7.20 -0.25
CA ASP A 74 -9.06 -7.37 1.16
C ASP A 74 -10.43 -6.73 1.49
N VAL A 75 -10.72 -5.57 0.92
CA VAL A 75 -12.06 -4.93 0.99
C VAL A 75 -13.10 -5.84 0.36
N ASN A 76 -12.83 -6.38 -0.83
CA ASN A 76 -13.74 -7.26 -1.56
C ASN A 76 -14.04 -8.55 -0.82
N ARG A 77 -13.04 -9.12 -0.13
CA ARG A 77 -13.25 -10.31 0.72
C ARG A 77 -14.28 -10.06 1.81
N ARG A 78 -14.27 -8.85 2.39
CA ARG A 78 -15.26 -8.46 3.43
C ARG A 78 -16.64 -8.12 2.87
N LEU A 79 -16.73 -7.77 1.59
CA LEU A 79 -17.99 -7.49 0.90
C LEU A 79 -18.60 -8.72 0.21
N ALA A 80 -17.90 -9.84 0.17
CA ALA A 80 -18.32 -11.05 -0.52
C ALA A 80 -19.70 -11.58 -0.04
N ASP A 81 -19.96 -11.52 1.27
CA ASP A 81 -21.25 -11.93 1.85
C ASP A 81 -22.44 -11.09 1.38
N LYS A 82 -22.17 -9.89 0.86
CA LYS A 82 -23.19 -8.98 0.31
C LYS A 82 -23.29 -9.06 -1.22
N GLU A 83 -22.49 -9.94 -1.83
CA GLU A 83 -22.35 -10.08 -3.28
C GLU A 83 -21.93 -8.76 -3.99
N LEU A 84 -21.28 -7.86 -3.24
CA LEU A 84 -20.76 -6.59 -3.72
C LEU A 84 -19.26 -6.69 -3.97
N GLN A 85 -18.77 -5.88 -4.90
CA GLN A 85 -17.34 -5.77 -5.20
C GLN A 85 -16.97 -4.32 -5.45
N VAL A 86 -15.85 -3.88 -4.89
CA VAL A 86 -15.24 -2.59 -5.17
C VAL A 86 -14.28 -2.72 -6.35
N ARG A 87 -14.36 -1.79 -7.28
CA ARG A 87 -13.46 -1.65 -8.42
C ARG A 87 -12.97 -0.20 -8.51
N LEU A 88 -11.68 -0.03 -8.76
CA LEU A 88 -11.08 1.28 -9.01
C LEU A 88 -11.02 1.55 -10.51
N THR A 89 -11.23 2.80 -10.92
CA THR A 89 -10.79 3.27 -12.24
C THR A 89 -9.30 3.60 -12.20
N ASP A 90 -8.64 3.68 -13.37
CA ASP A 90 -7.22 4.06 -13.48
C ASP A 90 -6.96 5.45 -12.86
N ALA A 91 -7.93 6.37 -13.02
CA ALA A 91 -7.89 7.69 -12.40
C ALA A 91 -7.92 7.62 -10.87
N ALA A 92 -8.76 6.76 -10.30
CA ALA A 92 -8.85 6.54 -8.87
C ALA A 92 -7.58 5.89 -8.31
N GLU A 93 -7.01 4.92 -9.00
CA GLU A 93 -5.74 4.29 -8.62
C GLU A 93 -4.60 5.29 -8.60
N SER A 94 -4.46 6.12 -9.65
CA SER A 94 -3.47 7.19 -9.70
C SER A 94 -3.66 8.21 -8.58
N TYR A 95 -4.89 8.60 -8.32
CA TYR A 95 -5.23 9.52 -7.24
C TYR A 95 -4.85 8.97 -5.86
N ILE A 96 -5.16 7.70 -5.59
CA ILE A 96 -4.81 7.02 -4.34
C ILE A 96 -3.29 6.90 -4.20
N THR A 97 -2.58 6.63 -5.29
CA THR A 97 -1.11 6.57 -5.31
C THR A 97 -0.50 7.91 -4.92
N GLU A 98 -1.00 9.02 -5.47
CA GLU A 98 -0.47 10.36 -5.20
C GLU A 98 -0.77 10.85 -3.79
N HIS A 99 -1.97 10.57 -3.26
CA HIS A 99 -2.42 11.13 -1.98
C HIS A 99 -2.23 10.18 -0.79
N GLY A 100 -2.12 8.89 -1.05
CA GLY A 100 -2.02 7.86 -0.01
C GLY A 100 -0.61 7.36 0.25
N PHE A 101 0.34 7.63 -0.63
CA PHE A 101 1.73 7.19 -0.51
C PHE A 101 2.62 8.29 0.07
N ASP A 102 3.46 7.90 1.02
CA ASP A 102 4.53 8.74 1.57
C ASP A 102 5.87 8.00 1.41
N PRO A 103 6.85 8.56 0.69
CA PRO A 103 8.15 7.93 0.48
C PRO A 103 8.87 7.56 1.79
N MET A 104 8.70 8.38 2.85
CA MET A 104 9.35 8.19 4.14
C MET A 104 8.73 7.05 4.96
N TYR A 105 7.40 6.91 4.93
CA TYR A 105 6.66 5.96 5.76
C TYR A 105 6.19 4.71 5.00
N GLY A 106 6.43 4.65 3.70
CA GLY A 106 6.12 3.51 2.84
C GLY A 106 4.63 3.25 2.65
N ALA A 107 4.20 1.99 2.77
CA ALA A 107 2.83 1.56 2.51
C ALA A 107 1.86 1.72 3.71
N ARG A 108 2.33 2.07 4.90
CA ARG A 108 1.46 2.23 6.08
C ARG A 108 0.42 3.33 5.92
N PRO A 109 0.79 4.56 5.45
CA PRO A 109 -0.19 5.61 5.17
C PRO A 109 -1.20 5.19 4.11
N LEU A 110 -0.78 4.46 3.09
CA LEU A 110 -1.62 3.98 2.00
C LEU A 110 -2.77 3.10 2.49
N LYS A 111 -2.50 2.16 3.38
CA LYS A 111 -3.55 1.31 3.98
C LYS A 111 -4.60 2.16 4.70
N ARG A 112 -4.16 3.10 5.53
CA ARG A 112 -5.07 4.01 6.24
C ARG A 112 -5.86 4.90 5.29
N TYR A 113 -5.23 5.36 4.23
CA TYR A 113 -5.86 6.19 3.22
C TYR A 113 -6.98 5.42 2.50
N VAL A 114 -6.71 4.20 2.02
CA VAL A 114 -7.71 3.33 1.40
C VAL A 114 -8.87 3.06 2.36
N GLN A 115 -8.59 2.73 3.62
CA GLN A 115 -9.63 2.50 4.62
C GLN A 115 -10.50 3.75 4.85
N LYS A 116 -9.87 4.90 5.02
CA LYS A 116 -10.58 6.15 5.30
C LYS A 116 -11.38 6.66 4.10
N THR A 117 -10.91 6.45 2.88
CA THR A 117 -11.53 6.98 1.65
C THR A 117 -12.41 5.94 0.97
N VAL A 118 -11.84 4.87 0.46
CA VAL A 118 -12.54 3.86 -0.34
C VAL A 118 -13.61 3.13 0.48
N GLU A 119 -13.26 2.64 1.67
CA GLU A 119 -14.23 1.94 2.52
C GLU A 119 -15.34 2.87 3.00
N THR A 120 -15.02 4.14 3.30
CA THR A 120 -16.04 5.13 3.68
C THR A 120 -16.99 5.45 2.53
N LEU A 121 -16.48 5.62 1.31
CA LEU A 121 -17.31 5.86 0.12
C LEU A 121 -18.21 4.67 -0.18
N ALA A 122 -17.66 3.45 -0.13
CA ALA A 122 -18.43 2.22 -0.30
C ALA A 122 -19.53 2.09 0.77
N ALA A 123 -19.20 2.31 2.02
CA ALA A 123 -20.18 2.27 3.11
C ALA A 123 -21.31 3.31 2.94
N LYS A 124 -20.98 4.53 2.55
CA LYS A 124 -21.97 5.57 2.28
C LYS A 124 -22.92 5.18 1.15
N LEU A 125 -22.41 4.58 0.07
CA LEU A 125 -23.23 4.12 -1.05
C LEU A 125 -24.18 3.00 -0.61
N ILE A 126 -23.69 2.04 0.16
CA ILE A 126 -24.51 0.94 0.71
C ILE A 126 -25.60 1.47 1.64
N LEU A 127 -25.26 2.41 2.53
CA LEU A 127 -26.22 2.97 3.49
C LEU A 127 -27.31 3.83 2.83
N LYS A 128 -27.03 4.47 1.70
CA LYS A 128 -28.02 5.21 0.93
C LYS A 128 -29.06 4.30 0.27
N GLY A 129 -28.74 3.02 0.10
CA GLY A 129 -29.60 2.06 -0.59
C GLY A 129 -29.61 2.20 -2.11
N ASP A 130 -28.66 2.95 -2.68
CA ASP A 130 -28.54 3.18 -4.13
C ASP A 130 -27.72 2.06 -4.82
N ILE A 131 -27.69 0.86 -4.23
CA ILE A 131 -26.94 -0.28 -4.72
C ILE A 131 -27.74 -1.57 -4.55
N ASN A 132 -27.72 -2.43 -5.56
CA ASN A 132 -28.38 -3.73 -5.53
C ASN A 132 -27.36 -4.85 -5.29
N THR A 133 -27.85 -5.98 -4.82
CA THR A 133 -27.06 -7.21 -4.70
C THR A 133 -26.51 -7.60 -6.09
N GLY A 134 -25.21 -7.87 -6.16
CA GLY A 134 -24.52 -8.21 -7.40
C GLY A 134 -23.97 -7.01 -8.18
N ASP A 135 -24.14 -5.77 -7.70
CA ASP A 135 -23.54 -4.59 -8.31
C ASP A 135 -22.07 -4.44 -7.95
N ASP A 136 -21.34 -3.74 -8.81
CA ASP A 136 -19.99 -3.26 -8.51
C ASP A 136 -20.04 -1.83 -7.95
N ILE A 137 -19.26 -1.59 -6.91
CA ILE A 137 -18.96 -0.25 -6.39
C ILE A 137 -17.75 0.28 -7.15
N VAL A 138 -17.98 1.20 -8.07
CA VAL A 138 -16.91 1.81 -8.86
C VAL A 138 -16.44 3.08 -8.17
N ILE A 139 -15.18 3.08 -7.79
CA ILE A 139 -14.50 4.27 -7.26
C ILE A 139 -13.83 5.00 -8.41
N ASP A 140 -14.14 6.26 -8.55
CA ASP A 140 -13.66 7.11 -9.65
C ASP A 140 -13.26 8.49 -9.14
N VAL A 141 -12.64 9.31 -9.98
CA VAL A 141 -12.30 10.71 -9.69
C VAL A 141 -13.22 11.62 -10.49
N VAL A 142 -14.00 12.43 -9.79
CA VAL A 142 -14.87 13.45 -10.40
C VAL A 142 -14.56 14.80 -9.77
N ASN A 143 -14.26 15.80 -10.60
CA ASN A 143 -13.88 17.15 -10.14
C ASN A 143 -12.71 17.19 -9.15
N GLY A 144 -11.76 16.26 -9.28
CA GLY A 144 -10.59 16.20 -8.41
C GLY A 144 -10.84 15.53 -7.06
N GLU A 145 -11.97 14.87 -6.87
CA GLU A 145 -12.30 14.14 -5.64
C GLU A 145 -12.70 12.69 -5.93
N LEU A 146 -12.38 11.78 -4.99
CA LEU A 146 -12.83 10.40 -5.08
C LEU A 146 -14.33 10.30 -4.84
N THR A 147 -15.02 9.59 -5.71
CA THR A 147 -16.46 9.33 -5.65
C THR A 147 -16.73 7.84 -5.80
N ALA A 148 -17.89 7.39 -5.33
CA ALA A 148 -18.38 6.02 -5.53
C ALA A 148 -19.71 6.03 -6.26
N ARG A 149 -19.87 5.13 -7.24
CA ARG A 149 -21.13 4.86 -7.91
C ARG A 149 -21.39 3.38 -8.01
N ALA A 150 -22.66 2.98 -8.08
CA ALA A 150 -23.05 1.62 -8.34
C ALA A 150 -23.09 1.38 -9.86
N GLU A 151 -22.54 0.28 -10.29
CA GLU A 151 -22.68 -0.25 -11.67
C GLU A 151 -23.16 -1.69 -11.62
N GLY A 152 -24.26 -1.97 -12.33
CA GLY A 152 -24.72 -3.35 -12.49
C GLY A 152 -23.64 -4.21 -13.13
N ARG A 153 -23.27 -5.33 -12.49
CA ARG A 153 -22.33 -6.28 -13.07
C ARG A 153 -22.96 -6.91 -14.30
N LYS A 154 -22.43 -6.62 -15.50
CA LYS A 154 -22.85 -7.32 -16.72
C LYS A 154 -22.54 -8.80 -16.50
N ALA A 155 -23.59 -9.64 -16.57
CA ALA A 155 -23.42 -11.08 -16.61
C ALA A 155 -22.39 -11.40 -17.71
N ILE A 156 -21.31 -12.07 -17.33
CA ILE A 156 -20.38 -12.63 -18.31
C ILE A 156 -21.20 -13.71 -19.01
N GLU A 157 -21.67 -13.44 -20.24
CA GLU A 157 -22.21 -14.48 -21.09
C GLU A 157 -21.07 -15.47 -21.33
N GLU A 158 -21.15 -16.62 -20.64
CA GLU A 158 -20.34 -17.78 -20.99
C GLU A 158 -20.66 -18.15 -22.45
N LYS A 159 -19.65 -18.00 -23.30
CA LYS A 159 -19.63 -18.62 -24.62
C LYS A 159 -18.80 -19.87 -24.57
#